data_11f362c5a1b673ebc9603d008b30b0bc
#
_entry.id   11f362c5a1b673ebc9603d008b30b0bc
#
_cell.length_a   1.000
_cell.length_b   1.000
_cell.length_c   1.000
_cell.angle_alpha   90.00
_cell.angle_beta   90.00
_cell.angle_gamma   90.00
#
_symmetry.space_group_name_H-M   'P 1'
#
loop_
_entity.id
_entity.type
_entity.pdbx_description
1 polymer ?
#
loop_
_entity_poly.entity_id
_entity_poly.type
_entity_poly.pdbx_seq_one_letter_code
_entity_poly.pdbx_strand_id
1 'polypeptide(L)'
;MAIFAKLISAIRNKSGDTQVFTEIETQLQQADLGVSLSKHIVETSRAKARESELEPEEAVKSVLKDLLVSGDRNLIESDSGLNTIVIIGVNGTGKTTFAAKLARSEEHTSELQSH
;
A
#
# COMPACT_ATOMS: atom_id res chain seq x y z
N MET A 1 -7.51 3.25 -9.48
CA MET A 1 -7.46 2.29 -10.61
C MET A 1 -6.95 2.92 -11.90
N ALA A 2 -7.35 4.14 -12.26
CA ALA A 2 -6.86 4.81 -13.50
C ALA A 2 -5.35 5.13 -13.51
N ILE A 3 -4.73 5.38 -12.35
CA ILE A 3 -3.30 5.65 -12.22
C ILE A 3 -2.47 4.41 -12.53
N PHE A 4 -2.87 3.23 -12.04
CA PHE A 4 -2.20 1.96 -12.34
C PHE A 4 -2.34 1.55 -13.81
N ALA A 5 -3.48 1.78 -14.44
CA ALA A 5 -3.68 1.50 -15.86
C ALA A 5 -2.82 2.40 -16.76
N LYS A 6 -2.63 3.68 -16.39
CA LYS A 6 -1.69 4.59 -17.07
C LYS A 6 -0.23 4.18 -16.86
N LEU A 7 0.13 3.73 -15.66
CA LEU A 7 1.45 3.18 -15.35
C LEU A 7 1.77 2.00 -16.28
N ILE A 8 0.85 1.05 -16.38
CA ILE A 8 0.97 -0.15 -17.20
C ILE A 8 1.10 0.19 -18.71
N SER A 9 0.31 1.15 -19.19
CA SER A 9 0.36 1.55 -20.61
C SER A 9 1.64 2.29 -21.01
N ALA A 10 2.22 3.06 -20.09
CA ALA A 10 3.47 3.77 -20.32
C ALA A 10 4.67 2.82 -20.39
N ILE A 11 4.68 1.78 -19.55
CA ILE A 11 5.72 0.75 -19.49
C ILE A 11 5.75 -0.09 -20.80
N ARG A 12 4.60 -0.34 -21.38
CA ARG A 12 4.45 -1.25 -22.54
C ARG A 12 4.99 -0.69 -23.86
N ASN A 13 5.26 0.61 -23.94
CA ASN A 13 5.58 1.30 -25.21
C ASN A 13 7.03 1.78 -25.37
N LYS A 14 7.95 1.53 -24.44
CA LYS A 14 9.33 2.06 -24.56
C LYS A 14 10.40 1.02 -24.20
N SER A 15 11.23 0.76 -25.16
CA SER A 15 12.45 -0.05 -25.11
C SER A 15 13.55 0.67 -24.30
N GLY A 16 13.83 0.16 -23.08
CA GLY A 16 14.96 0.54 -22.26
C GLY A 16 14.63 0.52 -20.77
N ASP A 17 15.11 -0.47 -20.01
CA ASP A 17 14.84 -0.63 -18.56
C ASP A 17 15.03 0.65 -17.75
N THR A 18 16.04 1.45 -18.10
CA THR A 18 16.35 2.69 -17.36
C THR A 18 15.27 3.77 -17.52
N GLN A 19 14.71 3.92 -18.70
CA GLN A 19 13.64 4.90 -18.96
C GLN A 19 12.34 4.52 -18.29
N VAL A 20 12.00 3.24 -18.31
CA VAL A 20 10.80 2.71 -17.67
C VAL A 20 10.82 2.99 -16.16
N PHE A 21 11.91 2.68 -15.48
CA PHE A 21 12.03 2.94 -14.04
C PHE A 21 12.04 4.42 -13.67
N THR A 22 12.56 5.30 -14.52
CA THR A 22 12.49 6.75 -14.30
C THR A 22 11.05 7.28 -14.42
N GLU A 23 10.29 6.74 -15.36
CA GLU A 23 8.88 7.09 -15.53
C GLU A 23 8.03 6.56 -14.35
N ILE A 24 8.30 5.36 -13.87
CA ILE A 24 7.68 4.79 -12.67
C ILE A 24 7.97 5.67 -11.44
N GLU A 25 9.21 6.11 -11.23
CA GLU A 25 9.57 7.01 -10.13
C GLU A 25 8.75 8.30 -10.16
N THR A 26 8.66 8.92 -11.33
CA THR A 26 7.88 10.15 -11.52
C THR A 26 6.41 9.94 -11.19
N GLN A 27 5.82 8.83 -11.60
CA GLN A 27 4.42 8.54 -11.33
C GLN A 27 4.15 8.19 -9.86
N LEU A 28 5.06 7.51 -9.18
CA LEU A 28 4.98 7.26 -7.75
C LEU A 28 5.01 8.58 -6.96
N GLN A 29 5.86 9.53 -7.36
CA GLN A 29 5.90 10.86 -6.76
C GLN A 29 4.60 11.65 -7.02
N GLN A 30 4.04 11.58 -8.22
CA GLN A 30 2.76 12.19 -8.56
C GLN A 30 1.58 11.56 -7.79
N ALA A 31 1.72 10.33 -7.34
CA ALA A 31 0.75 9.63 -6.48
C ALA A 31 0.95 9.94 -4.98
N ASP A 32 1.69 10.99 -4.65
CA ASP A 32 1.93 11.47 -3.28
C ASP A 32 2.72 10.48 -2.36
N LEU A 33 3.48 9.54 -2.94
CA LEU A 33 4.34 8.66 -2.14
C LEU A 33 5.58 9.37 -1.56
N GLY A 34 5.89 10.55 -2.07
CA GLY A 34 7.09 11.30 -1.71
C GLY A 34 8.36 10.76 -2.38
N VAL A 35 9.39 11.61 -2.41
CA VAL A 35 10.63 11.33 -3.16
C VAL A 35 11.40 10.14 -2.60
N SER A 36 11.55 10.06 -1.29
CA SER A 36 12.35 9.02 -0.64
C SER A 36 11.78 7.62 -0.86
N LEU A 37 10.48 7.44 -0.64
CA LEU A 37 9.81 6.15 -0.82
C LEU A 37 9.77 5.75 -2.29
N SER A 38 9.50 6.69 -3.20
CA SER A 38 9.50 6.43 -4.65
C SER A 38 10.84 5.94 -5.15
N LYS A 39 11.95 6.55 -4.71
CA LYS A 39 13.30 6.09 -5.00
C LYS A 39 13.56 4.69 -4.47
N HIS A 40 13.23 4.45 -3.21
CA HIS A 40 13.42 3.14 -2.58
C HIS A 40 12.68 2.03 -3.34
N ILE A 41 11.43 2.27 -3.71
CA ILE A 41 10.63 1.31 -4.50
C ILE A 41 11.30 1.03 -5.85
N VAL A 42 11.73 2.06 -6.56
CA VAL A 42 12.35 1.92 -7.88
C VAL A 42 13.69 1.19 -7.81
N GLU A 43 14.55 1.54 -6.86
CA GLU A 43 15.86 0.90 -6.70
C GLU A 43 15.71 -0.59 -6.35
N THR A 44 14.81 -0.91 -5.40
CA THR A 44 14.53 -2.30 -5.00
C THR A 44 13.90 -3.10 -6.15
N SER A 45 12.98 -2.47 -6.90
CA SER A 45 12.35 -3.12 -8.06
C SER A 45 13.35 -3.39 -9.17
N ARG A 46 14.27 -2.47 -9.40
CA ARG A 46 15.34 -2.64 -10.41
C ARG A 46 16.29 -3.78 -10.04
N ALA A 47 16.67 -3.91 -8.77
CA ALA A 47 17.46 -5.01 -8.27
C ALA A 47 16.71 -6.34 -8.44
N LYS A 48 15.46 -6.40 -8.01
CA LYS A 48 14.59 -7.59 -8.09
C LYS A 48 14.32 -8.02 -9.54
N ALA A 49 14.12 -7.08 -10.45
CA ALA A 49 13.94 -7.37 -11.88
C ALA A 49 15.17 -8.08 -12.47
N ARG A 50 16.39 -7.64 -12.10
CA ARG A 50 17.63 -8.25 -12.56
C ARG A 50 17.90 -9.64 -11.96
N GLU A 51 17.64 -9.80 -10.66
CA GLU A 51 17.90 -11.06 -9.94
C GLU A 51 16.94 -12.18 -10.33
N SER A 52 15.68 -11.83 -10.60
CA SER A 52 14.60 -12.78 -10.85
C SER A 52 14.14 -12.81 -12.31
N GLU A 53 14.83 -12.09 -13.21
CA GLU A 53 14.46 -11.95 -14.63
C GLU A 53 12.99 -11.53 -14.84
N LEU A 54 12.50 -10.65 -13.94
CA LEU A 54 11.12 -10.16 -13.98
C LEU A 54 11.01 -8.93 -14.88
N GLU A 55 9.88 -8.81 -15.54
CA GLU A 55 9.49 -7.55 -16.18
C GLU A 55 9.39 -6.41 -15.14
N PRO A 56 9.75 -5.16 -15.50
CA PRO A 56 9.75 -4.03 -14.56
C PRO A 56 8.45 -3.87 -13.79
N GLU A 57 7.32 -4.08 -14.44
CA GLU A 57 5.99 -3.99 -13.82
C GLU A 57 5.79 -5.05 -12.72
N GLU A 58 6.19 -6.28 -12.98
CA GLU A 58 6.06 -7.39 -12.02
C GLU A 58 6.97 -7.18 -10.82
N ALA A 59 8.18 -6.68 -11.06
CA ALA A 59 9.12 -6.34 -10.01
C ALA A 59 8.56 -5.24 -9.08
N VAL A 60 7.98 -4.16 -9.64
CA VAL A 60 7.34 -3.08 -8.86
C VAL A 60 6.14 -3.61 -8.08
N LYS A 61 5.27 -4.39 -8.69
CA LYS A 61 4.14 -5.02 -7.98
C LYS A 61 4.58 -5.88 -6.82
N SER A 62 5.64 -6.66 -7.01
CA SER A 62 6.20 -7.51 -5.97
C SER A 62 6.73 -6.69 -4.80
N VAL A 63 7.51 -5.64 -5.06
CA VAL A 63 8.05 -4.76 -4.02
C VAL A 63 6.93 -4.03 -3.27
N LEU A 64 5.92 -3.51 -3.96
CA LEU A 64 4.77 -2.88 -3.34
C LEU A 64 4.00 -3.87 -2.45
N LYS A 65 3.84 -5.10 -2.90
CA LYS A 65 3.19 -6.15 -2.11
C LYS A 65 3.98 -6.48 -0.85
N ASP A 66 5.29 -6.60 -0.95
CA ASP A 66 6.17 -6.86 0.20
C ASP A 66 6.08 -5.73 1.24
N LEU A 67 6.04 -4.47 0.80
CA LEU A 67 5.85 -3.31 1.67
C LEU A 67 4.48 -3.29 2.38
N LEU A 68 3.44 -3.82 1.76
CA LEU A 68 2.10 -3.88 2.32
C LEU A 68 1.87 -5.06 3.28
N VAL A 69 2.67 -6.11 3.15
CA VAL A 69 2.53 -7.33 3.98
C VAL A 69 3.26 -7.21 5.32
N SER A 70 4.26 -6.32 5.41
CA SER A 70 5.05 -6.16 6.63
C SER A 70 4.30 -5.33 7.70
N GLY A 71 3.70 -6.01 8.67
CA GLY A 71 3.15 -5.37 9.86
C GLY A 71 2.03 -6.18 10.51
N ASP A 72 1.96 -6.12 11.82
CA ASP A 72 0.80 -6.60 12.56
C ASP A 72 -0.38 -5.67 12.27
N ARG A 73 -1.48 -6.23 11.79
CA ARG A 73 -2.70 -5.49 11.43
C ARG A 73 -3.77 -5.58 12.49
N ASN A 74 -3.47 -6.22 13.60
CA ASN A 74 -4.38 -6.30 14.72
C ASN A 74 -4.45 -4.95 15.44
N LEU A 75 -5.60 -4.64 15.99
CA LEU A 75 -5.70 -3.51 16.91
C LEU A 75 -4.87 -3.83 18.16
N ILE A 76 -4.08 -2.85 18.60
CA ILE A 76 -3.30 -2.98 19.82
C ILE A 76 -4.30 -2.94 20.99
N GLU A 77 -4.44 -4.02 21.70
CA GLU A 77 -5.24 -4.06 22.92
C GLU A 77 -4.47 -3.41 24.07
N SER A 78 -5.18 -2.61 24.88
CA SER A 78 -4.59 -1.98 26.05
C SER A 78 -4.66 -2.92 27.25
N ASP A 79 -3.58 -3.05 27.98
CA ASP A 79 -3.53 -3.80 29.23
C ASP A 79 -4.51 -3.25 30.30
N SER A 80 -4.94 -1.99 30.16
CA SER A 80 -5.92 -1.34 31.04
C SER A 80 -7.38 -1.72 30.73
N GLY A 81 -7.64 -2.51 29.70
CA GLY A 81 -8.98 -2.93 29.30
C GLY A 81 -9.82 -1.86 28.58
N LEU A 82 -9.27 -0.66 28.35
CA LEU A 82 -9.94 0.42 27.61
C LEU A 82 -9.10 0.84 26.39
N ASN A 83 -9.65 0.64 25.20
CA ASN A 83 -9.05 1.12 23.96
C ASN A 83 -9.82 2.35 23.43
N THR A 84 -9.11 3.42 23.15
CA THR A 84 -9.69 4.62 22.54
C THR A 84 -9.16 4.77 21.12
N ILE A 85 -10.05 4.72 20.13
CA ILE A 85 -9.72 4.87 18.72
C ILE A 85 -10.30 6.20 18.22
N VAL A 86 -9.43 7.07 17.71
CA VAL A 86 -9.81 8.37 17.15
C VAL A 86 -9.74 8.30 15.62
N ILE A 87 -10.87 8.52 14.94
CA ILE A 87 -10.97 8.50 13.49
C ILE A 87 -10.96 9.94 12.97
N ILE A 88 -9.92 10.27 12.20
CA ILE A 88 -9.70 11.63 11.68
C ILE A 88 -9.86 11.61 10.15
N GLY A 89 -10.46 12.66 9.62
CA GLY A 89 -10.62 12.85 8.17
C GLY A 89 -11.50 14.05 7.85
N VAL A 90 -11.43 14.53 6.61
CA VAL A 90 -12.29 15.63 6.13
C VAL A 90 -13.76 15.20 5.98
N ASN A 91 -14.66 16.14 5.80
CA ASN A 91 -16.08 15.84 5.62
C ASN A 91 -16.32 14.97 4.38
N GLY A 92 -17.22 13.98 4.48
CA GLY A 92 -17.55 13.09 3.37
C GLY A 92 -16.58 11.94 3.11
N THR A 93 -15.52 11.76 3.91
CA THR A 93 -14.56 10.67 3.74
C THR A 93 -15.00 9.31 4.30
N GLY A 94 -16.22 9.21 4.81
CA GLY A 94 -16.74 7.94 5.34
C GLY A 94 -16.32 7.60 6.77
N LYS A 95 -15.89 8.56 7.58
CA LYS A 95 -15.50 8.36 8.99
C LYS A 95 -16.57 7.61 9.81
N THR A 96 -17.82 8.05 9.74
CA THR A 96 -18.95 7.44 10.47
C THR A 96 -19.20 6.00 9.98
N THR A 97 -19.15 5.77 8.69
CA THR A 97 -19.29 4.43 8.10
C THR A 97 -18.17 3.51 8.54
N PHE A 98 -16.94 4.02 8.56
CA PHE A 98 -15.78 3.26 9.05
C PHE A 98 -15.91 2.93 10.53
N ALA A 99 -16.30 3.90 11.37
CA ALA A 99 -16.51 3.69 12.80
C ALA A 99 -17.56 2.59 13.07
N ALA A 100 -18.67 2.61 12.34
CA ALA A 100 -19.71 1.58 12.47
C ALA A 100 -19.22 0.18 12.04
N LYS A 101 -18.44 0.10 10.97
CA LYS A 101 -17.85 -1.18 10.52
C LYS A 101 -16.82 -1.71 11.50
N LEU A 102 -15.99 -0.83 12.06
CA LEU A 102 -14.98 -1.21 13.05
C LEU A 102 -15.65 -1.72 14.33
N ALA A 103 -16.64 -1.01 14.87
CA ALA A 103 -17.38 -1.45 16.05
C ALA A 103 -18.02 -2.83 15.86
N ARG A 104 -18.61 -3.07 14.69
CA ARG A 104 -19.20 -4.39 14.37
C ARG A 104 -18.16 -5.49 14.24
N SER A 105 -16.98 -5.20 13.72
CA SER A 105 -15.87 -6.17 13.63
C SER A 105 -15.41 -6.61 15.02
N GLU A 106 -15.26 -5.66 15.94
CA GLU A 106 -14.83 -5.94 17.31
C GLU A 106 -15.89 -6.68 18.14
N GLU A 107 -17.18 -6.43 17.90
CA GLU A 107 -18.28 -7.17 18.52
C GLU A 107 -18.19 -8.68 18.21
N HIS A 108 -17.98 -9.04 16.96
CA HIS A 108 -17.81 -10.45 16.56
C HIS A 108 -16.54 -11.10 17.11
N THR A 109 -15.46 -10.35 17.28
CA THR A 109 -14.20 -10.85 17.85
C THR A 109 -14.38 -11.15 19.35
N SER A 110 -15.09 -10.31 20.07
CA SER A 110 -15.37 -10.47 21.50
C SER A 110 -16.26 -11.69 21.80
N GLU A 111 -17.23 -11.99 20.92
CA GLU A 111 -18.08 -13.18 21.08
C GLU A 111 -17.30 -14.49 20.90
N LEU A 112 -16.28 -14.52 20.05
CA LEU A 112 -15.44 -15.70 19.82
C LEU A 112 -14.45 -15.99 20.97
N GLN A 113 -14.11 -14.97 21.77
CA GLN A 113 -13.20 -15.11 22.91
C GLN A 113 -13.91 -15.48 24.22
N SER A 114 -15.24 -15.45 24.28
CA SER A 114 -16.03 -15.77 25.48
C SER A 114 -16.47 -17.21 25.56
N HIS A 115 -15.90 -18.09 24.75
CA HIS A 115 -16.04 -19.56 24.82
C HIS A 115 -14.65 -20.19 24.99
#